data_388abb6105b591b380935864b10eab4b
#
_entry.id   388abb6105b591b380935864b10eab4b
#
_cell.length_a   1.000
_cell.length_b   1.000
_cell.length_c   1.000
_cell.angle_alpha   90.00
_cell.angle_beta   90.00
_cell.angle_gamma   90.00
#
_symmetry.space_group_name_H-M   'P 1'
#
loop_
_entity.id
_entity.type
_entity.pdbx_description
1 polymer ?
#
loop_
_entity_poly.entity_id
_entity_poly.type
_entity_poly.pdbx_seq_one_letter_code
_entity_poly.pdbx_strand_id
1 'polypeptide(L)'
;LMAREAALRSAVEQSVAGRELAEERYARGIDDFITVLEAQRRAFVSESELLVARRLRLQTRVHLHLALGGGFDSRAQDRGEGD
;
A
#
# COMPACT_ATOMS: atom_id res chain seq x y z
N LEU A 1 -3.80 13.01 -4.84
CA LEU A 1 -3.42 11.60 -4.76
C LEU A 1 -1.93 11.42 -4.57
N MET A 2 -1.14 12.21 -5.30
CA MET A 2 0.31 12.08 -5.17
C MET A 2 0.80 12.46 -3.78
N ALA A 3 0.25 13.52 -3.22
CA ALA A 3 0.65 13.94 -1.89
C ALA A 3 0.25 12.90 -0.86
N ARG A 4 -0.92 12.28 -1.05
CA ARG A 4 -1.36 11.24 -0.13
C ARG A 4 -0.46 10.01 -0.22
N GLU A 5 -0.07 9.62 -1.43
CA GLU A 5 0.83 8.48 -1.58
C GLU A 5 2.18 8.74 -0.93
N ALA A 6 2.69 9.96 -1.06
CA ALA A 6 3.97 10.28 -0.44
C ALA A 6 3.87 10.18 1.08
N ALA A 7 2.77 10.67 1.65
CA ALA A 7 2.57 10.59 3.08
C ALA A 7 2.44 9.14 3.54
N LEU A 8 1.73 8.33 2.77
CA LEU A 8 1.57 6.92 3.13
C LEU A 8 2.87 6.15 2.99
N ARG A 9 3.67 6.50 2.00
CA ARG A 9 4.98 5.85 1.86
C ARG A 9 5.88 6.16 3.04
N SER A 10 5.86 7.41 3.49
CA SER A 10 6.61 7.79 4.67
C SER A 10 6.13 7.03 5.90
N ALA A 11 4.82 6.87 6.03
CA ALA A 11 4.26 6.13 7.16
C ALA A 11 4.70 4.67 7.12
N VAL A 12 4.77 4.07 5.92
CA VAL A 12 5.27 2.71 5.79
C VAL A 12 6.72 2.62 6.25
N GLU A 13 7.54 3.55 5.80
CA GLU A 13 8.95 3.53 6.19
C GLU A 13 9.12 3.61 7.69
N GLN A 14 8.34 4.49 8.33
CA GLN A 14 8.41 4.63 9.77
C GLN A 14 7.91 3.40 10.50
N SER A 15 6.82 2.81 10.04
CA SER A 15 6.26 1.65 10.72
C SER A 15 7.11 0.41 10.52
N VAL A 16 7.74 0.27 9.36
CA VAL A 16 8.66 -0.84 9.13
C VAL A 16 9.90 -0.69 10.00
N ALA A 17 10.43 0.52 10.12
CA ALA A 17 11.57 0.75 10.99
C ALA A 17 11.19 0.46 12.44
N GLY A 18 9.98 0.84 12.84
CA GLY A 18 9.50 0.55 14.19
C GLY A 18 9.37 -0.94 14.44
N ARG A 19 8.88 -1.68 13.44
CA ARG A 19 8.78 -3.13 13.57
C ARG A 19 10.16 -3.76 13.72
N GLU A 20 11.11 -3.34 12.92
CA GLU A 20 12.45 -3.90 12.99
C GLU A 20 13.10 -3.60 14.34
N LEU A 21 12.89 -2.41 14.86
CA LEU A 21 13.42 -2.05 16.16
C LEU A 21 12.78 -2.90 17.26
N ALA A 22 11.46 -3.08 17.19
CA ALA A 22 10.77 -3.88 18.19
C ALA A 22 11.25 -5.32 18.17
N GLU A 23 11.46 -5.86 16.97
CA GLU A 23 11.96 -7.22 16.85
C GLU A 23 13.36 -7.36 17.42
N GLU A 24 14.20 -6.38 17.18
CA GLU A 24 15.55 -6.40 17.72
C GLU A 24 15.55 -6.30 19.23
N ARG A 25 14.73 -5.41 19.77
CA ARG A 25 14.64 -5.23 21.22
C ARG A 25 14.09 -6.49 21.88
N TYR A 26 13.13 -7.14 21.23
CA TYR A 26 12.60 -8.40 21.76
C TYR A 26 13.70 -9.46 21.78
N ALA A 27 14.49 -9.55 20.73
CA ALA A 27 15.56 -10.53 20.65
C ALA A 27 16.61 -10.30 21.75
N ARG A 28 16.74 -9.07 22.22
CA ARG A 28 17.65 -8.74 23.31
C ARG A 28 17.00 -8.83 24.66
N GLY A 29 15.72 -9.20 24.71
CA GLY A 29 15.02 -9.32 25.98
C GLY A 29 14.57 -8.00 26.57
N ILE A 30 14.56 -6.92 25.77
CA ILE A 30 14.17 -5.60 26.27
C ILE A 30 12.67 -5.40 26.21
N ASP A 31 12.04 -5.79 25.10
CA ASP A 31 10.58 -5.64 24.92
C ASP A 31 9.91 -7.00 24.96
N ASP A 32 8.60 -7.00 25.20
CA ASP A 32 7.85 -8.24 25.20
C ASP A 32 7.27 -8.49 23.82
N PHE A 33 6.71 -9.69 23.64
CA PHE A 33 6.21 -10.13 22.36
C PHE A 33 4.99 -9.32 21.91
N ILE A 34 4.20 -8.83 22.86
CA ILE A 34 3.04 -8.00 22.54
C ILE A 34 3.48 -6.75 21.79
N THR A 35 4.58 -6.13 22.22
CA THR A 35 5.11 -4.95 21.55
C THR A 35 5.49 -5.28 20.11
N VAL A 36 6.09 -6.45 19.90
CA VAL A 36 6.44 -6.87 18.54
C VAL A 36 5.18 -7.05 17.69
N LEU A 37 4.17 -7.70 18.23
CA LEU A 37 2.94 -7.92 17.49
C LEU A 37 2.27 -6.61 17.10
N GLU A 38 2.26 -5.64 18.02
CA GLU A 38 1.67 -4.34 17.72
C GLU A 38 2.44 -3.62 16.62
N ALA A 39 3.76 -3.70 16.66
CA ALA A 39 4.58 -3.05 15.64
C ALA A 39 4.39 -3.72 14.29
N GLN A 40 4.29 -5.06 14.27
CA GLN A 40 4.04 -5.78 13.03
C GLN A 40 2.68 -5.43 12.45
N ARG A 41 1.68 -5.28 13.31
CA ARG A 41 0.36 -4.92 12.87
C ARG A 41 0.34 -3.53 12.26
N ARG A 42 1.03 -2.57 12.89
CA ARG A 42 1.08 -1.22 12.36
C ARG A 42 1.76 -1.17 11.00
N ALA A 43 2.83 -1.94 10.84
CA ALA A 43 3.50 -2.01 9.54
C ALA A 43 2.59 -2.60 8.48
N PHE A 44 1.87 -3.67 8.83
CA PHE A 44 0.96 -4.29 7.89
C PHE A 44 -0.16 -3.34 7.46
N VAL A 45 -0.73 -2.61 8.42
CA VAL A 45 -1.81 -1.67 8.11
C VAL A 45 -1.29 -0.55 7.22
N SER A 46 -0.10 0.00 7.53
CA SER A 46 0.46 1.06 6.71
C SER A 46 0.74 0.59 5.29
N GLU A 47 1.28 -0.61 5.14
CA GLU A 47 1.55 -1.17 3.82
C GLU A 47 0.26 -1.39 3.04
N SER A 48 -0.77 -1.86 3.73
CA SER A 48 -2.07 -2.08 3.09
C SER A 48 -2.68 -0.77 2.62
N GLU A 49 -2.57 0.28 3.43
CA GLU A 49 -3.11 1.58 3.06
C GLU A 49 -2.39 2.16 1.84
N LEU A 50 -1.08 1.95 1.77
CA LEU A 50 -0.33 2.42 0.61
C LEU A 50 -0.75 1.68 -0.65
N LEU A 51 -0.95 0.36 -0.55
CA LEU A 51 -1.39 -0.42 -1.69
C LEU A 51 -2.77 0.01 -2.17
N VAL A 52 -3.66 0.30 -1.24
CA VAL A 52 -4.99 0.77 -1.61
C VAL A 52 -4.91 2.11 -2.33
N ALA A 53 -4.08 3.02 -1.83
CA ALA A 53 -3.93 4.32 -2.46
C ALA A 53 -3.37 4.20 -3.87
N ARG A 54 -2.39 3.31 -4.05
CA ARG A 54 -1.83 3.09 -5.38
C ARG A 54 -2.86 2.51 -6.33
N ARG A 55 -3.67 1.58 -5.83
CA ARG A 55 -4.73 1.00 -6.65
C ARG A 55 -5.73 2.05 -7.08
N LEU A 56 -6.14 2.90 -6.16
CA LEU A 56 -7.09 3.95 -6.48
C LEU A 56 -6.51 4.92 -7.52
N ARG A 57 -5.24 5.26 -7.39
CA ARG A 57 -4.62 6.14 -8.36
C ARG A 57 -4.61 5.51 -9.75
N LEU A 58 -4.30 4.23 -9.83
CA LEU A 58 -4.28 3.54 -11.12
C LEU A 58 -5.67 3.42 -11.70
N GLN A 59 -6.66 3.15 -10.88
CA GLN A 59 -8.04 3.07 -11.35
C GLN A 59 -8.51 4.42 -11.86
N THR A 60 -8.18 5.48 -11.19
CA THR A 60 -8.55 6.82 -11.62
C THR A 60 -7.90 7.15 -12.95
N ARG A 61 -6.64 6.78 -13.13
CA ARG A 61 -5.95 7.02 -14.37
C ARG A 61 -6.59 6.26 -15.53
N VAL A 62 -6.94 5.01 -15.33
CA VAL A 62 -7.59 4.20 -16.34
C VAL A 62 -8.95 4.77 -16.69
N HIS A 63 -9.71 5.15 -15.69
CA HIS A 63 -11.01 5.73 -15.89
C HIS A 63 -10.93 7.01 -16.73
N LEU A 64 -9.99 7.87 -16.41
CA LEU A 64 -9.80 9.09 -17.15
C LEU A 64 -9.40 8.81 -18.59
N HIS A 65 -8.54 7.84 -18.80
CA HIS A 65 -8.10 7.45 -20.12
C HIS A 65 -9.29 6.96 -20.97
N LEU A 66 -10.14 6.15 -20.38
CA LEU A 66 -11.33 5.67 -21.07
C LEU A 66 -12.26 6.83 -21.44
N ALA A 67 -12.42 7.77 -20.53
CA ALA A 67 -13.30 8.91 -20.78
C ALA A 67 -12.78 9.78 -21.92
N LEU A 68 -11.47 9.79 -22.15
CA LEU A 68 -10.89 10.58 -23.22
C LEU A 68 -10.86 9.85 -24.55
N GLY A 69 -11.44 8.66 -24.62
CA GLY A 69 -11.57 7.99 -25.89
C GLY A 69 -10.74 6.76 -26.09
N GLY A 70 -10.04 6.32 -25.07
CA GLY A 70 -9.24 5.13 -25.20
C GLY A 70 -9.98 3.86 -24.90
N GLY A 71 -11.26 4.00 -24.63
CA GLY A 71 -12.02 2.87 -24.12
C GLY A 71 -12.16 1.72 -25.07
N PHE A 72 -12.28 2.01 -26.32
CA PHE A 72 -12.48 0.90 -27.24
C PHE A 72 -11.28 0.01 -27.33
N ASP A 73 -10.10 0.52 -27.07
CA ASP A 73 -8.92 -0.30 -27.06
C ASP A 73 -8.93 -1.23 -25.87
N SER A 74 -9.36 -0.72 -24.76
CA SER A 74 -9.43 -1.52 -23.58
C SER A 74 -10.43 -2.61 -23.70
N ARG A 75 -11.47 -2.34 -24.45
CA ARG A 75 -12.50 -3.29 -24.64
C ARG A 75 -12.00 -4.54 -25.27
N ALA A 76 -11.09 -4.37 -26.17
CA ALA A 76 -10.51 -5.51 -26.83
C ALA A 76 -9.83 -6.41 -25.82
N GLN A 77 -9.39 -5.82 -24.80
CA GLN A 77 -8.77 -6.59 -23.81
C GLN A 77 -9.68 -7.08 -22.81
N ASP A 78 -10.71 -6.44 -22.67
CA ASP A 78 -11.58 -6.82 -21.78
C ASP A 78 -12.17 -7.96 -22.10
N ARG A 79 -12.12 -8.05 -22.93
CA ARG A 79 -12.57 -8.95 -23.12
C ARG A 79 -11.99 -9.83 -22.85
N GLY A 80 -11.48 -9.49 -22.76
CA GLY A 80 -11.05 -10.20 -22.52
C GLY A 80 -11.02 -10.37 -21.45
N GLU A 81 -11.06 -9.93 -21.24
CA GLU A 81 -11.21 -10.02 -20.60
C GLU A 81 -11.83 -10.20 -20.30
N GLY A 82 -11.98 -9.90 -20.81
CA GLY A 82 -12.65 -10.12 -20.83
C GLY A 82 -13.01 -10.44 -20.99
N ASP A 83 -13.01 -10.46 -21.29
CA ASP A 83 -13.29 -10.77 -21.54
C ASP A 83 -13.53 -10.97 -21.35
#